data_485aa932f0e6090baa4b3a1e28c23932
#
_entry.id   485aa932f0e6090baa4b3a1e28c23932
#
_cell.length_a   1.000
_cell.length_b   1.000
_cell.length_c   1.000
_cell.angle_alpha   90.00
_cell.angle_beta   90.00
_cell.angle_gamma   90.00
#
_symmetry.space_group_name_H-M   'P 1'
#
loop_
_entity.id
_entity.type
_entity.pdbx_description
1 polymer ?
#
loop_
_entity_poly.entity_id
_entity_poly.type
_entity_poly.pdbx_seq_one_letter_code
_entity_poly.pdbx_strand_id
1 'polypeptide(L)'
;KLTPKGESAIQQKTSIPLKLPQGISKHKIEKKKAQMQAGGTVEYTAQLIHEGLTPEQIARQRELTLMTIYGHCAKLIEAGKLDADQVIEKETKGKIMAAIQTVGSTQFLFPIKSILPDEITYEMIRCVVAAYAQTSEVLETSEVSAQHETHSTETRIQEDRYTGKHAQTDSITDYLSTPHPRPLKGTWQAGFALDFHSSYKGAEWNRSGIGDLVYRLKYESDASVLPTLVEHTRELFAAHPNMNQFDMILPVPSSTQREFSPVHEFCKTLSKTFNKPVQTFIVKSRQTQPQKEILTLPQKRDNVAGAFAVNGDINGKKILLVDDLFDSGATLEEITKLLLKLKAAHVNVLPLTRTIPAAA
;
A
#
# COMPACT_ATOMS: atom_id res chain seq x y z
N LYS A 1 -4.04 34.40 -19.91
CA LYS A 1 -4.75 35.23 -20.89
C LYS A 1 -4.71 34.47 -22.21
N LEU A 2 -5.87 34.41 -22.89
CA LEU A 2 -5.97 33.83 -24.23
C LEU A 2 -5.26 34.75 -25.24
N THR A 3 -4.74 34.18 -26.30
CA THR A 3 -4.24 34.97 -27.44
C THR A 3 -5.41 35.49 -28.26
N PRO A 4 -5.27 36.59 -29.01
CA PRO A 4 -6.35 37.12 -29.86
C PRO A 4 -6.96 36.08 -30.80
N LYS A 5 -6.14 35.11 -31.26
CA LYS A 5 -6.57 33.99 -32.10
C LYS A 5 -7.42 32.99 -31.34
N GLY A 6 -7.14 32.77 -30.04
CA GLY A 6 -7.93 31.89 -29.14
C GLY A 6 -9.30 32.53 -28.81
N GLU A 7 -9.35 33.84 -28.59
CA GLU A 7 -10.60 34.57 -28.34
C GLU A 7 -11.53 34.55 -29.56
N SER A 8 -10.97 34.77 -30.75
CA SER A 8 -11.72 34.70 -32.02
C SER A 8 -12.29 33.29 -32.29
N ALA A 9 -11.52 32.22 -31.99
CA ALA A 9 -12.00 30.87 -32.20
C ALA A 9 -13.15 30.48 -31.24
N ILE A 10 -13.13 30.97 -30.00
CA ILE A 10 -14.24 30.77 -29.05
C ILE A 10 -15.50 31.46 -29.53
N GLN A 11 -15.39 32.71 -30.01
CA GLN A 11 -16.53 33.48 -30.54
C GLN A 11 -17.15 32.85 -31.80
N GLN A 12 -16.31 32.25 -32.66
CA GLN A 12 -16.75 31.65 -33.92
C GLN A 12 -17.06 30.16 -33.81
N LYS A 13 -16.92 29.53 -32.62
CA LYS A 13 -17.06 28.08 -32.38
C LYS A 13 -16.26 27.23 -33.38
N THR A 14 -15.10 27.71 -33.82
CA THR A 14 -14.21 26.98 -34.74
C THR A 14 -13.16 26.19 -34.00
N SER A 15 -12.88 24.97 -34.43
CA SER A 15 -11.83 24.16 -33.85
C SER A 15 -10.44 24.67 -34.27
N ILE A 16 -9.57 24.91 -33.31
CA ILE A 16 -8.15 25.21 -33.56
C ILE A 16 -7.38 23.92 -33.57
N PRO A 17 -6.70 23.55 -34.66
CA PRO A 17 -5.82 22.37 -34.65
C PRO A 17 -4.64 22.63 -33.69
N LEU A 18 -4.63 21.94 -32.56
CA LEU A 18 -3.51 21.93 -31.60
C LEU A 18 -2.35 21.15 -32.23
N LYS A 19 -1.23 21.81 -32.54
CA LYS A 19 0.04 21.12 -32.76
C LYS A 19 0.52 20.58 -31.43
N LEU A 20 0.42 19.27 -31.24
CA LEU A 20 1.06 18.59 -30.12
C LEU A 20 2.57 18.84 -30.12
N PRO A 21 3.22 19.06 -28.96
CA PRO A 21 4.66 19.20 -28.89
C PRO A 21 5.35 18.02 -29.59
N GLN A 22 6.29 18.31 -30.48
CA GLN A 22 7.12 17.28 -31.11
C GLN A 22 7.95 16.60 -30.03
N GLY A 23 7.53 15.40 -29.60
CA GLY A 23 8.22 14.64 -28.56
C GLY A 23 7.45 13.42 -28.06
N ILE A 24 6.16 13.33 -28.33
CA ILE A 24 5.40 12.10 -28.10
C ILE A 24 5.43 11.31 -29.41
N SER A 25 6.42 10.46 -29.59
CA SER A 25 6.57 9.60 -30.75
C SER A 25 5.27 8.79 -30.93
N LYS A 26 4.65 8.91 -32.12
CA LYS A 26 3.53 8.04 -32.54
C LYS A 26 3.85 6.57 -32.28
N HIS A 27 5.12 6.20 -32.39
CA HIS A 27 5.68 4.89 -32.09
C HIS A 27 5.43 4.45 -30.62
N LYS A 28 5.41 5.38 -29.65
CA LYS A 28 5.15 5.06 -28.24
C LYS A 28 3.67 4.78 -27.98
N ILE A 29 2.78 5.47 -28.71
CA ILE A 29 1.30 5.26 -28.64
C ILE A 29 0.91 3.98 -29.36
N GLU A 30 1.52 3.70 -30.52
CA GLU A 30 1.28 2.47 -31.29
C GLU A 30 1.84 1.24 -30.58
N LYS A 31 3.03 1.32 -29.96
CA LYS A 31 3.61 0.27 -29.12
C LYS A 31 2.72 -0.03 -27.91
N LYS A 32 2.15 0.99 -27.27
CA LYS A 32 1.23 0.82 -26.14
C LYS A 32 -0.11 0.24 -26.56
N LYS A 33 -0.63 0.59 -27.74
CA LYS A 33 -1.83 -0.01 -28.33
C LYS A 33 -1.61 -1.45 -28.78
N ALA A 34 -0.47 -1.75 -29.40
CA ALA A 34 -0.10 -3.12 -29.78
C ALA A 34 0.12 -4.01 -28.55
N GLN A 35 0.70 -3.50 -27.47
CA GLN A 35 0.83 -4.21 -26.18
C GLN A 35 -0.53 -4.48 -25.50
N MET A 36 -1.53 -3.64 -25.69
CA MET A 36 -2.89 -3.86 -25.18
C MET A 36 -3.73 -4.82 -26.08
N GLN A 37 -3.36 -4.98 -27.35
CA GLN A 37 -4.05 -5.87 -28.28
C GLN A 37 -3.48 -7.31 -28.33
N ALA A 38 -2.25 -7.52 -27.86
CA ALA A 38 -1.57 -8.83 -27.86
C ALA A 38 -1.66 -9.53 -26.51
N GLY A 39 -2.89 -9.92 -26.07
CA GLY A 39 -3.08 -10.58 -24.78
C GLY A 39 -2.75 -9.69 -23.59
N GLY A 40 -3.40 -9.87 -22.44
CA GLY A 40 -3.21 -9.01 -21.25
C GLY A 40 -1.74 -8.85 -20.85
N THR A 41 -1.46 -7.81 -20.07
CA THR A 41 -0.08 -7.45 -19.63
C THR A 41 0.66 -8.61 -18.93
N VAL A 42 -0.07 -9.57 -18.36
CA VAL A 42 0.46 -10.77 -17.68
C VAL A 42 0.90 -11.81 -18.72
N GLU A 43 0.08 -12.07 -19.75
CA GLU A 43 0.36 -13.02 -20.82
C GLU A 43 1.59 -12.60 -21.64
N TYR A 44 1.78 -11.31 -21.86
CA TYR A 44 2.98 -10.81 -22.52
C TYR A 44 4.24 -11.02 -21.67
N THR A 45 4.14 -10.96 -20.35
CA THR A 45 5.24 -11.36 -19.48
C THR A 45 5.57 -12.83 -19.62
N ALA A 46 4.55 -13.71 -19.68
CA ALA A 46 4.75 -15.15 -19.89
C ALA A 46 5.50 -15.43 -21.18
N GLN A 47 5.08 -14.79 -22.28
CA GLN A 47 5.76 -14.94 -23.57
C GLN A 47 7.24 -14.60 -23.48
N LEU A 48 7.60 -13.46 -22.88
CA LEU A 48 8.98 -13.02 -22.77
C LEU A 48 9.83 -13.95 -21.88
N ILE A 49 9.23 -14.56 -20.84
CA ILE A 49 9.90 -15.58 -20.01
C ILE A 49 10.14 -16.85 -20.83
N HIS A 50 9.16 -17.30 -21.64
CA HIS A 50 9.33 -18.45 -22.52
C HIS A 50 10.36 -18.18 -23.63
N GLU A 51 10.58 -16.93 -24.03
CA GLU A 51 11.65 -16.50 -24.94
C GLU A 51 13.04 -16.48 -24.22
N GLY A 52 13.10 -16.81 -22.93
CA GLY A 52 14.33 -16.92 -22.13
C GLY A 52 14.80 -15.62 -21.49
N LEU A 53 13.98 -14.58 -21.43
CA LEU A 53 14.33 -13.33 -20.74
C LEU A 53 14.14 -13.47 -19.23
N THR A 54 15.08 -12.89 -18.46
CA THR A 54 14.94 -12.81 -17.01
C THR A 54 13.94 -11.73 -16.58
N PRO A 55 13.36 -11.80 -15.36
CA PRO A 55 12.48 -10.76 -14.84
C PRO A 55 13.07 -9.35 -14.93
N GLU A 56 14.39 -9.19 -14.69
CA GLU A 56 15.11 -7.92 -14.78
C GLU A 56 15.17 -7.39 -16.21
N GLN A 57 15.44 -8.27 -17.18
CA GLN A 57 15.46 -7.91 -18.59
C GLN A 57 14.07 -7.49 -19.08
N ILE A 58 13.04 -8.24 -18.66
CA ILE A 58 11.64 -7.92 -18.99
C ILE A 58 11.22 -6.59 -18.38
N ALA A 59 11.60 -6.31 -17.13
CA ALA A 59 11.32 -5.05 -16.46
C ALA A 59 11.90 -3.86 -17.25
N ARG A 60 13.15 -3.97 -17.69
CA ARG A 60 13.82 -2.95 -18.53
C ARG A 60 13.15 -2.81 -19.90
N GLN A 61 12.92 -3.92 -20.58
CA GLN A 61 12.32 -3.92 -21.93
C GLN A 61 10.91 -3.34 -21.95
N ARG A 62 10.10 -3.61 -20.90
CA ARG A 62 8.72 -3.17 -20.80
C ARG A 62 8.55 -1.83 -20.11
N GLU A 63 9.62 -1.22 -19.62
CA GLU A 63 9.58 0.00 -18.79
C GLU A 63 8.65 -0.17 -17.56
N LEU A 64 8.66 -1.35 -16.94
CA LEU A 64 7.90 -1.70 -15.74
C LEU A 64 8.85 -1.90 -14.56
N THR A 65 8.31 -1.81 -13.33
CA THR A 65 9.11 -2.15 -12.14
C THR A 65 9.30 -3.65 -12.04
N LEU A 66 10.42 -4.09 -11.47
CA LEU A 66 10.72 -5.49 -11.21
C LEU A 66 9.61 -6.14 -10.34
N MET A 67 9.10 -5.40 -9.36
CA MET A 67 7.94 -5.78 -8.54
C MET A 67 6.71 -6.12 -9.40
N THR A 68 6.41 -5.32 -10.42
CA THR A 68 5.30 -5.59 -11.33
C THR A 68 5.52 -6.88 -12.12
N ILE A 69 6.75 -7.13 -12.58
CA ILE A 69 7.08 -8.35 -13.33
C ILE A 69 6.95 -9.59 -12.44
N TYR A 70 7.53 -9.58 -11.23
CA TYR A 70 7.34 -10.70 -10.29
C TYR A 70 5.88 -10.90 -9.88
N GLY A 71 5.10 -9.82 -9.77
CA GLY A 71 3.64 -9.90 -9.56
C GLY A 71 2.90 -10.58 -10.71
N HIS A 72 3.36 -10.39 -11.97
CA HIS A 72 2.85 -11.15 -13.12
C HIS A 72 3.28 -12.62 -13.05
N CYS A 73 4.54 -12.89 -12.69
CA CYS A 73 5.06 -14.25 -12.53
C CYS A 73 4.27 -15.05 -11.49
N ALA A 74 4.02 -14.48 -10.31
CA ALA A 74 3.23 -15.14 -9.27
C ALA A 74 1.83 -15.54 -9.77
N LYS A 75 1.12 -14.64 -10.46
CA LYS A 75 -0.19 -14.95 -11.08
C LYS A 75 -0.12 -16.05 -12.12
N LEU A 76 0.95 -16.09 -12.93
CA LEU A 76 1.15 -17.12 -13.93
C LEU A 76 1.46 -18.49 -13.30
N ILE A 77 2.21 -18.49 -12.20
CA ILE A 77 2.49 -19.69 -11.42
C ILE A 77 1.20 -20.19 -10.77
N GLU A 78 0.44 -19.33 -10.10
CA GLU A 78 -0.88 -19.67 -9.52
C GLU A 78 -1.83 -20.28 -10.57
N ALA A 79 -1.75 -19.81 -11.82
CA ALA A 79 -2.56 -20.33 -12.93
C ALA A 79 -1.95 -21.57 -13.60
N GLY A 80 -0.84 -22.14 -13.12
CA GLY A 80 -0.15 -23.27 -13.71
C GLY A 80 0.47 -23.01 -15.09
N LYS A 81 0.67 -21.75 -15.45
CA LYS A 81 1.20 -21.32 -16.76
C LYS A 81 2.70 -21.04 -16.76
N LEU A 82 3.33 -21.07 -15.59
CA LEU A 82 4.75 -20.79 -15.40
C LEU A 82 5.27 -21.59 -14.20
N ASP A 83 6.50 -22.10 -14.30
CA ASP A 83 7.19 -22.71 -13.17
C ASP A 83 8.02 -21.66 -12.40
N ALA A 84 8.02 -21.75 -11.08
CA ALA A 84 8.83 -20.87 -10.22
C ALA A 84 10.33 -20.97 -10.54
N ASP A 85 10.83 -22.13 -10.96
CA ASP A 85 12.23 -22.36 -11.31
C ASP A 85 12.68 -21.59 -12.58
N GLN A 86 11.73 -21.08 -13.37
CA GLN A 86 12.04 -20.26 -14.54
C GLN A 86 12.31 -18.78 -14.18
N VAL A 87 11.92 -18.35 -12.98
CA VAL A 87 11.96 -16.93 -12.59
C VAL A 87 12.64 -16.67 -11.24
N ILE A 88 12.82 -17.72 -10.43
CA ILE A 88 13.49 -17.64 -9.12
C ILE A 88 14.71 -18.56 -9.15
N GLU A 89 15.86 -18.02 -8.82
CA GLU A 89 17.09 -18.79 -8.73
C GLU A 89 16.94 -19.91 -7.68
N LYS A 90 17.52 -21.09 -7.99
CA LYS A 90 17.40 -22.30 -7.18
C LYS A 90 17.84 -22.11 -5.72
N GLU A 91 18.90 -21.32 -5.48
CA GLU A 91 19.38 -20.99 -4.14
C GLU A 91 18.33 -20.13 -3.38
N THR A 92 17.82 -19.09 -4.02
CA THR A 92 16.78 -18.21 -3.46
C THR A 92 15.50 -18.99 -3.17
N LYS A 93 15.06 -19.85 -4.09
CA LYS A 93 13.91 -20.74 -3.89
C LYS A 93 14.14 -21.66 -2.69
N GLY A 94 15.34 -22.25 -2.55
CA GLY A 94 15.70 -23.10 -1.40
C GLY A 94 15.59 -22.36 -0.07
N LYS A 95 16.10 -21.12 0.01
CA LYS A 95 15.99 -20.29 1.22
C LYS A 95 14.52 -19.99 1.57
N ILE A 96 13.71 -19.66 0.57
CA ILE A 96 12.27 -19.37 0.78
C ILE A 96 11.54 -20.65 1.23
N MET A 97 11.82 -21.79 0.63
CA MET A 97 11.21 -23.08 1.02
C MET A 97 11.55 -23.46 2.46
N ALA A 98 12.82 -23.30 2.88
CA ALA A 98 13.24 -23.53 4.26
C ALA A 98 12.52 -22.59 5.24
N ALA A 99 12.34 -21.33 4.86
CA ALA A 99 11.59 -20.36 5.64
C ALA A 99 10.10 -20.73 5.75
N ILE A 100 9.47 -21.19 4.68
CA ILE A 100 8.08 -21.70 4.70
C ILE A 100 7.95 -22.88 5.67
N GLN A 101 8.89 -23.83 5.63
CA GLN A 101 8.88 -24.97 6.55
C GLN A 101 9.08 -24.56 8.01
N THR A 102 9.97 -23.59 8.28
CA THR A 102 10.21 -23.06 9.62
C THR A 102 8.97 -22.34 10.18
N VAL A 103 8.29 -21.56 9.36
CA VAL A 103 7.07 -20.83 9.74
C VAL A 103 5.87 -21.77 9.86
N GLY A 104 5.84 -22.88 9.11
CA GLY A 104 4.77 -23.87 9.08
C GLY A 104 3.47 -23.36 8.43
N SER A 105 3.48 -22.20 7.80
CA SER A 105 2.30 -21.61 7.14
C SER A 105 2.71 -20.70 6.00
N THR A 106 1.93 -20.75 4.91
CA THR A 106 2.04 -19.84 3.77
C THR A 106 0.95 -18.76 3.74
N GLN A 107 0.08 -18.75 4.73
CA GLN A 107 -1.06 -17.84 4.82
C GLN A 107 -0.64 -16.36 4.87
N PHE A 108 0.49 -16.08 5.52
CA PHE A 108 1.07 -14.73 5.60
C PHE A 108 2.52 -14.74 5.17
N LEU A 109 2.86 -13.83 4.27
CA LEU A 109 4.24 -13.72 3.77
C LEU A 109 5.18 -13.04 4.77
N PHE A 110 4.65 -12.24 5.70
CA PHE A 110 5.46 -11.49 6.66
C PHE A 110 6.32 -12.40 7.56
N PRO A 111 5.78 -13.46 8.22
CA PRO A 111 6.60 -14.35 9.02
C PRO A 111 7.71 -15.03 8.20
N ILE A 112 7.43 -15.39 6.94
CA ILE A 112 8.40 -15.99 6.02
C ILE A 112 9.49 -14.95 5.68
N LYS A 113 9.09 -13.71 5.33
CA LYS A 113 10.02 -12.62 5.00
C LYS A 113 10.90 -12.24 6.19
N SER A 114 10.37 -12.27 7.42
CA SER A 114 11.08 -11.83 8.63
C SER A 114 12.32 -12.66 8.97
N ILE A 115 12.42 -13.87 8.43
CA ILE A 115 13.57 -14.77 8.62
C ILE A 115 14.43 -14.94 7.36
N LEU A 116 14.14 -14.16 6.32
CA LEU A 116 14.86 -14.17 5.05
C LEU A 116 15.71 -12.89 4.89
N PRO A 117 16.83 -12.94 4.16
CA PRO A 117 17.64 -11.78 3.80
C PRO A 117 16.83 -10.68 3.09
N ASP A 118 17.30 -9.43 3.18
CA ASP A 118 16.60 -8.26 2.62
C ASP A 118 16.48 -8.29 1.09
N GLU A 119 17.41 -8.93 0.41
CA GLU A 119 17.43 -9.09 -1.04
C GLU A 119 16.27 -9.95 -1.56
N ILE A 120 15.71 -10.83 -0.73
CA ILE A 120 14.56 -11.67 -1.10
C ILE A 120 13.27 -10.88 -0.87
N THR A 121 12.66 -10.43 -1.95
CA THR A 121 11.46 -9.58 -1.92
C THR A 121 10.18 -10.38 -1.64
N TYR A 122 9.12 -9.70 -1.21
CA TYR A 122 7.80 -10.32 -1.04
C TYR A 122 7.27 -10.95 -2.33
N GLU A 123 7.57 -10.35 -3.48
CA GLU A 123 7.14 -10.85 -4.78
C GLU A 123 7.84 -12.16 -5.14
N MET A 124 9.12 -12.30 -4.81
CA MET A 124 9.84 -13.57 -4.95
C MET A 124 9.25 -14.65 -4.04
N ILE A 125 8.95 -14.30 -2.78
CA ILE A 125 8.29 -15.21 -1.83
C ILE A 125 6.92 -15.64 -2.37
N ARG A 126 6.13 -14.72 -2.93
CA ARG A 126 4.83 -15.05 -3.56
C ARG A 126 4.96 -16.04 -4.70
N CYS A 127 5.97 -15.92 -5.56
CA CYS A 127 6.21 -16.89 -6.63
C CYS A 127 6.45 -18.29 -6.08
N VAL A 128 7.24 -18.42 -5.01
CA VAL A 128 7.52 -19.73 -4.40
C VAL A 128 6.31 -20.27 -3.63
N VAL A 129 5.57 -19.43 -2.91
CA VAL A 129 4.33 -19.81 -2.21
C VAL A 129 3.27 -20.29 -3.21
N ALA A 130 3.11 -19.62 -4.36
CA ALA A 130 2.21 -20.04 -5.42
C ALA A 130 2.54 -21.44 -5.94
N ALA A 131 3.83 -21.75 -6.15
CA ALA A 131 4.29 -23.08 -6.56
C ALA A 131 4.09 -24.14 -5.44
N TYR A 132 4.34 -23.75 -4.18
CA TYR A 132 4.16 -24.64 -3.02
C TYR A 132 2.71 -25.06 -2.83
N ALA A 133 1.75 -24.14 -3.00
CA ALA A 133 0.32 -24.43 -2.89
C ALA A 133 -0.12 -25.48 -3.93
N GLN A 134 0.34 -25.39 -5.17
CA GLN A 134 0.04 -26.37 -6.23
C GLN A 134 0.55 -27.77 -5.90
N THR A 135 1.75 -27.86 -5.27
CA THR A 135 2.35 -29.16 -4.91
C THR A 135 1.61 -29.81 -3.73
N SER A 136 1.09 -29.01 -2.81
CA SER A 136 0.33 -29.49 -1.64
C SER A 136 -1.07 -30.03 -2.03
N GLU A 137 -1.77 -29.38 -2.96
CA GLU A 137 -3.06 -29.85 -3.48
C GLU A 137 -2.94 -31.21 -4.20
N VAL A 138 -1.81 -31.46 -4.89
CA VAL A 138 -1.56 -32.73 -5.56
C VAL A 138 -1.27 -33.87 -4.57
N LEU A 139 -0.70 -33.57 -3.40
CA LEU A 139 -0.45 -34.55 -2.35
C LEU A 139 -1.71 -34.93 -1.58
N GLU A 140 -2.59 -33.97 -1.28
CA GLU A 140 -3.88 -34.25 -0.60
C GLU A 140 -4.84 -35.06 -1.47
N THR A 141 -4.81 -34.89 -2.80
CA THR A 141 -5.66 -35.69 -3.73
C THR A 141 -5.14 -37.11 -3.93
N SER A 142 -3.87 -37.41 -3.64
CA SER A 142 -3.30 -38.76 -3.77
C SER A 142 -3.42 -39.61 -2.49
N GLU A 143 -3.66 -39.01 -1.31
CA GLU A 143 -3.81 -39.75 -0.05
C GLU A 143 -5.26 -40.16 0.27
N VAL A 144 -6.26 -39.65 -0.42
CA VAL A 144 -7.69 -39.97 -0.18
C VAL A 144 -8.10 -41.34 -0.79
N SER A 145 -7.23 -42.04 -1.50
CA SER A 145 -7.55 -43.34 -2.11
C SER A 145 -7.13 -44.58 -1.35
N ALA A 146 -6.60 -44.49 -0.16
CA ALA A 146 -6.23 -45.65 0.65
C ALA A 146 -6.56 -45.44 2.12
N GLN A 147 -7.60 -46.08 2.55
CA GLN A 147 -7.95 -46.54 3.90
C GLN A 147 -9.34 -46.13 4.34
N HIS A 148 -10.26 -46.99 4.00
CA HIS A 148 -11.46 -47.25 4.75
C HIS A 148 -11.25 -48.62 5.43
N GLU A 149 -11.17 -48.63 6.78
CA GLU A 149 -11.74 -49.66 7.66
C GLU A 149 -11.23 -49.53 9.13
N THR A 150 -12.20 -49.35 10.00
CA THR A 150 -12.36 -49.84 11.39
C THR A 150 -11.33 -49.48 12.48
N HIS A 151 -11.72 -48.80 13.54
CA HIS A 151 -12.18 -49.34 14.82
C HIS A 151 -12.58 -48.27 15.82
N SER A 152 -13.78 -48.41 16.35
CA SER A 152 -14.32 -47.71 17.50
C SER A 152 -13.63 -48.15 18.80
N THR A 153 -13.21 -47.20 19.64
CA THR A 153 -13.20 -47.43 21.11
C THR A 153 -13.39 -46.12 21.84
N GLU A 154 -14.50 -46.07 22.57
CA GLU A 154 -14.85 -45.03 23.54
C GLU A 154 -13.86 -44.99 24.69
N THR A 155 -13.41 -43.83 25.08
CA THR A 155 -12.98 -43.59 26.46
C THR A 155 -13.46 -42.22 26.92
N ARG A 156 -14.43 -42.29 27.81
CA ARG A 156 -15.05 -41.23 28.58
C ARG A 156 -14.02 -40.71 29.60
N ILE A 157 -13.70 -39.43 29.60
CA ILE A 157 -13.11 -38.73 30.76
C ILE A 157 -13.88 -37.42 30.98
N GLN A 158 -14.30 -37.27 32.24
CA GLN A 158 -15.13 -36.30 32.88
C GLN A 158 -14.91 -34.82 32.53
N GLU A 159 -16.05 -34.16 32.42
CA GLU A 159 -16.22 -32.70 32.53
C GLU A 159 -15.74 -32.20 33.88
N ASP A 160 -14.86 -31.19 33.84
CA ASP A 160 -14.74 -30.22 34.91
C ASP A 160 -15.04 -28.82 34.38
N ARG A 161 -16.07 -28.25 35.04
CA ARG A 161 -16.63 -26.93 34.74
C ARG A 161 -15.64 -25.84 35.06
N TYR A 162 -15.21 -25.11 34.02
CA TYR A 162 -14.76 -23.74 34.21
C TYR A 162 -15.49 -22.86 33.19
N THR A 163 -16.54 -22.20 33.65
CA THR A 163 -17.27 -21.19 32.90
C THR A 163 -16.46 -19.91 32.87
N GLY A 164 -15.62 -19.79 31.87
CA GLY A 164 -15.01 -18.54 31.44
C GLY A 164 -15.22 -18.42 29.94
N LYS A 165 -16.20 -17.61 29.54
CA LYS A 165 -16.35 -17.22 28.13
C LYS A 165 -15.15 -16.39 27.72
N HIS A 166 -14.05 -17.02 27.36
CA HIS A 166 -13.09 -16.45 26.43
C HIS A 166 -13.49 -16.98 25.06
N ALA A 167 -14.10 -16.10 24.25
CA ALA A 167 -14.14 -16.31 22.83
C ALA A 167 -12.69 -16.52 22.39
N GLN A 168 -12.35 -17.73 21.98
CA GLN A 168 -11.14 -18.03 21.25
C GLN A 168 -11.22 -17.20 19.97
N THR A 169 -10.60 -16.04 19.99
CA THR A 169 -10.34 -15.27 18.77
C THR A 169 -9.29 -16.02 18.01
N ASP A 170 -9.74 -16.65 16.98
CA ASP A 170 -8.90 -17.33 16.03
C ASP A 170 -7.90 -16.35 15.45
N SER A 171 -6.63 -16.65 15.70
CA SER A 171 -5.50 -16.43 14.84
C SER A 171 -5.18 -14.97 14.44
N ILE A 172 -3.91 -14.79 14.21
CA ILE A 172 -3.30 -13.64 13.52
C ILE A 172 -4.12 -13.17 12.29
N THR A 173 -4.87 -14.07 11.64
CA THR A 173 -5.76 -13.77 10.51
C THR A 173 -6.88 -12.82 10.88
N ASP A 174 -7.58 -13.03 11.99
CA ASP A 174 -8.64 -12.15 12.46
C ASP A 174 -8.07 -10.82 12.94
N TYR A 175 -6.90 -10.84 13.59
CA TYR A 175 -6.20 -9.63 13.97
C TYR A 175 -5.78 -8.79 12.75
N LEU A 176 -5.37 -9.40 11.63
CA LEU A 176 -4.97 -8.69 10.42
C LEU A 176 -6.17 -8.31 9.53
N SER A 177 -7.31 -9.01 9.65
CA SER A 177 -8.53 -8.70 8.90
C SER A 177 -9.41 -7.67 9.60
N THR A 178 -9.32 -7.54 10.93
CA THR A 178 -10.04 -6.52 11.69
C THR A 178 -9.31 -5.17 11.56
N PRO A 179 -10.01 -4.04 11.29
CA PRO A 179 -9.39 -2.72 11.28
C PRO A 179 -8.79 -2.41 12.65
N HIS A 180 -7.48 -2.19 12.70
CA HIS A 180 -6.77 -1.81 13.91
C HIS A 180 -5.84 -0.64 13.67
N PRO A 181 -5.81 0.35 14.55
CA PRO A 181 -4.83 1.42 14.49
C PRO A 181 -3.41 0.88 14.54
N ARG A 182 -2.57 1.34 13.61
CA ARG A 182 -1.17 0.91 13.47
C ARG A 182 -0.23 1.98 14.00
N PRO A 183 0.50 1.74 15.08
CA PRO A 183 1.43 2.71 15.64
C PRO A 183 2.57 3.03 14.67
N LEU A 184 3.00 4.30 14.67
CA LEU A 184 4.06 4.81 13.81
C LEU A 184 5.19 5.38 14.67
N LYS A 185 6.42 5.02 14.35
CA LYS A 185 7.62 5.56 15.00
C LYS A 185 8.21 6.69 14.16
N GLY A 186 8.61 7.79 14.79
CA GLY A 186 9.21 8.94 14.13
C GLY A 186 9.50 10.07 15.12
N THR A 187 9.79 11.27 14.61
CA THR A 187 10.10 12.46 15.41
C THR A 187 8.86 13.14 16.00
N TRP A 188 7.68 12.71 15.67
CA TRP A 188 6.40 13.17 16.25
C TRP A 188 6.17 12.63 17.65
N GLN A 189 5.28 13.27 18.41
CA GLN A 189 4.96 12.86 19.77
C GLN A 189 4.12 11.58 19.81
N ALA A 190 3.12 11.47 18.94
CA ALA A 190 2.31 10.27 18.77
C ALA A 190 1.92 10.14 17.28
N GLY A 191 1.86 8.91 16.80
CA GLY A 191 1.50 8.65 15.41
C GLY A 191 0.83 7.29 15.23
N PHE A 192 -0.28 7.31 14.48
CA PHE A 192 -1.02 6.11 14.12
C PHE A 192 -1.60 6.26 12.72
N ALA A 193 -1.59 5.16 11.95
CA ALA A 193 -2.48 5.00 10.81
C ALA A 193 -3.75 4.28 11.27
N LEU A 194 -4.89 4.52 10.61
CA LEU A 194 -6.14 3.85 10.97
C LEU A 194 -6.04 2.34 10.73
N ASP A 195 -5.33 1.94 9.67
CA ASP A 195 -5.01 0.53 9.40
C ASP A 195 -3.92 0.40 8.32
N PHE A 196 -3.60 -0.84 7.92
CA PHE A 196 -2.84 -1.10 6.71
C PHE A 196 -3.64 -0.69 5.46
N HIS A 197 -2.93 -0.29 4.40
CA HIS A 197 -3.54 -0.03 3.09
C HIS A 197 -4.02 -1.32 2.40
N SER A 198 -3.33 -2.42 2.65
CA SER A 198 -3.54 -3.71 2.01
C SER A 198 -3.62 -4.80 3.04
N SER A 199 -4.27 -5.89 2.69
CA SER A 199 -4.28 -7.16 3.40
C SER A 199 -3.92 -8.28 2.44
N TYR A 200 -3.49 -9.41 2.99
CA TYR A 200 -3.26 -10.62 2.21
C TYR A 200 -4.12 -11.73 2.79
N LYS A 201 -4.79 -12.47 1.92
CA LYS A 201 -5.47 -13.72 2.26
C LYS A 201 -4.77 -14.83 1.49
N GLY A 202 -3.87 -15.52 2.17
CA GLY A 202 -2.89 -16.38 1.48
C GLY A 202 -1.97 -15.56 0.58
N ALA A 203 -1.82 -15.96 -0.67
CA ALA A 203 -1.08 -15.22 -1.69
C ALA A 203 -1.88 -14.07 -2.33
N GLU A 204 -3.18 -14.02 -2.10
CA GLU A 204 -4.08 -13.04 -2.71
C GLU A 204 -3.94 -11.68 -2.02
N TRP A 205 -3.63 -10.66 -2.83
CA TRP A 205 -3.61 -9.28 -2.38
C TRP A 205 -5.02 -8.69 -2.42
N ASN A 206 -5.43 -8.10 -1.31
CA ASN A 206 -6.67 -7.35 -1.19
C ASN A 206 -6.41 -5.98 -0.57
N ARG A 207 -7.32 -5.05 -0.71
CA ARG A 207 -7.33 -3.87 0.14
C ARG A 207 -7.85 -4.26 1.53
N SER A 208 -7.34 -3.61 2.58
CA SER A 208 -8.02 -3.65 3.88
C SER A 208 -9.36 -2.90 3.80
N GLY A 209 -10.22 -3.04 4.79
CA GLY A 209 -11.47 -2.27 4.85
C GLY A 209 -11.20 -0.76 4.81
N ILE A 210 -10.25 -0.26 5.61
CA ILE A 210 -9.82 1.16 5.58
C ILE A 210 -9.12 1.49 4.25
N GLY A 211 -8.29 0.58 3.72
CA GLY A 211 -7.62 0.77 2.43
C GLY A 211 -8.59 0.94 1.27
N ASP A 212 -9.72 0.24 1.28
CA ASP A 212 -10.77 0.40 0.28
C ASP A 212 -11.49 1.75 0.40
N LEU A 213 -11.84 2.17 1.62
CA LEU A 213 -12.42 3.49 1.87
C LEU A 213 -11.50 4.62 1.37
N VAL A 214 -10.21 4.52 1.66
CA VAL A 214 -9.21 5.51 1.20
C VAL A 214 -9.05 5.47 -0.32
N TYR A 215 -9.11 4.29 -0.93
CA TYR A 215 -9.07 4.16 -2.40
C TYR A 215 -10.28 4.83 -3.06
N ARG A 216 -11.50 4.57 -2.59
CA ARG A 216 -12.73 5.19 -3.08
C ARG A 216 -12.67 6.70 -2.94
N LEU A 217 -12.24 7.21 -1.79
CA LEU A 217 -12.07 8.64 -1.57
C LEU A 217 -11.05 9.24 -2.55
N LYS A 218 -9.94 8.56 -2.82
CA LYS A 218 -8.81 9.09 -3.59
C LYS A 218 -8.97 8.98 -5.10
N TYR A 219 -9.55 7.90 -5.58
CA TYR A 219 -9.60 7.58 -7.02
C TYR A 219 -11.00 7.66 -7.60
N GLU A 220 -12.03 7.52 -6.78
CA GLU A 220 -13.42 7.62 -7.19
C GLU A 220 -14.08 8.92 -6.71
N SER A 221 -13.36 9.73 -5.92
CA SER A 221 -13.86 10.99 -5.31
C SER A 221 -15.14 10.77 -4.47
N ASP A 222 -15.28 9.57 -3.90
CA ASP A 222 -16.45 9.16 -3.13
C ASP A 222 -16.40 9.74 -1.72
N ALA A 223 -17.04 10.89 -1.53
CA ALA A 223 -17.13 11.56 -0.24
C ALA A 223 -18.04 10.83 0.77
N SER A 224 -18.84 9.84 0.35
CA SER A 224 -19.74 9.08 1.24
C SER A 224 -18.99 8.24 2.27
N VAL A 225 -17.71 7.95 2.04
CA VAL A 225 -16.84 7.19 2.96
C VAL A 225 -16.30 8.03 4.12
N LEU A 226 -16.37 9.36 4.05
CA LEU A 226 -15.79 10.26 5.05
C LEU A 226 -16.35 10.06 6.47
N PRO A 227 -17.66 9.89 6.69
CA PRO A 227 -18.20 9.63 8.03
C PRO A 227 -17.59 8.38 8.67
N THR A 228 -17.43 7.29 7.91
CA THR A 228 -16.84 6.03 8.39
C THR A 228 -15.36 6.22 8.77
N LEU A 229 -14.58 6.90 7.94
CA LEU A 229 -13.17 7.20 8.25
C LEU A 229 -13.03 8.08 9.51
N VAL A 230 -13.93 9.04 9.71
CA VAL A 230 -13.95 9.90 10.91
C VAL A 230 -14.36 9.10 12.14
N GLU A 231 -15.28 8.14 12.03
CA GLU A 231 -15.65 7.26 13.14
C GLU A 231 -14.48 6.41 13.60
N HIS A 232 -13.75 5.75 12.70
CA HIS A 232 -12.51 5.04 13.05
C HIS A 232 -11.46 5.96 13.68
N THR A 233 -11.41 7.23 13.27
CA THR A 233 -10.52 8.22 13.91
C THR A 233 -10.99 8.54 15.33
N ARG A 234 -12.31 8.59 15.58
CA ARG A 234 -12.87 8.81 16.90
C ARG A 234 -12.54 7.63 17.84
N GLU A 235 -12.68 6.41 17.35
CA GLU A 235 -12.31 5.20 18.08
C GLU A 235 -10.81 5.20 18.42
N LEU A 236 -9.95 5.55 17.45
CA LEU A 236 -8.52 5.71 17.67
C LEU A 236 -8.23 6.74 18.77
N PHE A 237 -8.86 7.91 18.74
CA PHE A 237 -8.63 8.97 19.72
C PHE A 237 -9.18 8.62 21.11
N ALA A 238 -10.25 7.82 21.17
CA ALA A 238 -10.75 7.28 22.44
C ALA A 238 -9.77 6.29 23.07
N ALA A 239 -9.18 5.41 22.25
CA ALA A 239 -8.17 4.45 22.70
C ALA A 239 -6.80 5.09 22.99
N HIS A 240 -6.47 6.20 22.32
CA HIS A 240 -5.21 6.93 22.44
C HIS A 240 -5.44 8.41 22.68
N PRO A 241 -5.81 8.87 23.91
CA PRO A 241 -6.21 10.25 24.19
C PRO A 241 -5.13 11.31 23.88
N ASN A 242 -3.85 10.92 23.87
CA ASN A 242 -2.75 11.80 23.46
C ASN A 242 -2.83 12.23 22.00
N MET A 243 -3.44 11.40 21.13
CA MET A 243 -3.68 11.74 19.71
C MET A 243 -4.69 12.89 19.55
N ASN A 244 -5.62 13.02 20.47
CA ASN A 244 -6.66 14.07 20.45
C ASN A 244 -6.19 15.41 21.06
N GLN A 245 -4.92 15.52 21.43
CA GLN A 245 -4.34 16.75 21.99
C GLN A 245 -3.75 17.63 20.89
N PHE A 246 -4.60 18.31 20.12
CA PHE A 246 -4.17 19.24 19.08
C PHE A 246 -5.04 20.50 19.03
N ASP A 247 -4.44 21.59 18.56
CA ASP A 247 -5.09 22.89 18.42
C ASP A 247 -5.58 23.12 16.99
N MET A 248 -4.91 22.52 16.02
CA MET A 248 -5.24 22.63 14.58
C MET A 248 -4.85 21.37 13.79
N ILE A 249 -5.47 21.24 12.64
CA ILE A 249 -5.24 20.15 11.69
C ILE A 249 -4.51 20.73 10.47
N LEU A 250 -3.40 20.09 10.07
CA LEU A 250 -2.65 20.45 8.88
C LEU A 250 -2.64 19.25 7.92
N PRO A 251 -3.30 19.34 6.75
CA PRO A 251 -3.16 18.33 5.71
C PRO A 251 -1.79 18.42 5.06
N VAL A 252 -1.18 17.26 4.78
CA VAL A 252 0.01 17.16 3.93
C VAL A 252 -0.37 17.57 2.50
N PRO A 253 0.41 18.46 1.85
CA PRO A 253 0.10 18.87 0.49
C PRO A 253 0.27 17.73 -0.50
N SER A 254 -0.71 17.54 -1.38
CA SER A 254 -0.68 16.51 -2.42
C SER A 254 0.55 16.64 -3.33
N SER A 255 1.06 15.50 -3.81
CA SER A 255 2.12 15.49 -4.82
C SER A 255 1.63 15.90 -6.22
N THR A 256 0.33 15.86 -6.46
CA THR A 256 -0.31 16.25 -7.72
C THR A 256 -1.42 17.26 -7.44
N GLN A 257 -1.52 18.31 -8.28
CA GLN A 257 -2.68 19.19 -8.24
C GLN A 257 -3.92 18.44 -8.73
N ARG A 258 -4.96 18.42 -7.91
CA ARG A 258 -6.26 17.82 -8.20
C ARG A 258 -7.36 18.79 -7.77
N GLU A 259 -8.47 18.80 -8.49
CA GLU A 259 -9.66 19.55 -8.08
C GLU A 259 -10.21 19.02 -6.74
N PHE A 260 -10.19 17.70 -6.57
CA PHE A 260 -10.57 17.03 -5.33
C PHE A 260 -9.32 16.58 -4.56
N SER A 261 -9.17 17.08 -3.34
CA SER A 261 -8.09 16.69 -2.42
C SER A 261 -8.62 15.78 -1.31
N PRO A 262 -8.41 14.47 -1.39
CA PRO A 262 -8.94 13.48 -0.42
C PRO A 262 -8.59 13.82 1.02
N VAL A 263 -7.32 14.12 1.29
CA VAL A 263 -6.82 14.46 2.63
C VAL A 263 -7.49 15.73 3.15
N HIS A 264 -7.66 16.74 2.30
CA HIS A 264 -8.28 17.99 2.70
C HIS A 264 -9.77 17.80 3.04
N GLU A 265 -10.52 17.03 2.25
CA GLU A 265 -11.93 16.73 2.51
C GLU A 265 -12.10 15.93 3.81
N PHE A 266 -11.22 14.96 4.06
CA PHE A 266 -11.18 14.25 5.33
C PHE A 266 -10.89 15.22 6.49
N CYS A 267 -9.88 16.08 6.37
CA CYS A 267 -9.56 17.09 7.39
C CYS A 267 -10.74 18.05 7.67
N LYS A 268 -11.48 18.48 6.65
CA LYS A 268 -12.69 19.31 6.83
C LYS A 268 -13.76 18.57 7.63
N THR A 269 -13.98 17.29 7.36
CA THR A 269 -14.98 16.49 8.08
C THR A 269 -14.51 16.27 9.53
N LEU A 270 -13.23 15.98 9.73
CA LEU A 270 -12.63 15.83 11.04
C LEU A 270 -12.71 17.13 11.85
N SER A 271 -12.46 18.28 11.22
CA SER A 271 -12.58 19.61 11.80
C SER A 271 -13.95 19.87 12.40
N LYS A 272 -15.01 19.54 11.65
CA LYS A 272 -16.40 19.69 12.12
C LYS A 272 -16.68 18.78 13.32
N THR A 273 -16.17 17.54 13.30
CA THR A 273 -16.40 16.56 14.36
C THR A 273 -15.70 16.92 15.68
N PHE A 274 -14.47 17.43 15.60
CA PHE A 274 -13.67 17.73 16.78
C PHE A 274 -13.62 19.23 17.13
N ASN A 275 -14.31 20.07 16.37
CA ASN A 275 -14.33 21.55 16.53
C ASN A 275 -12.90 22.15 16.57
N LYS A 276 -12.06 21.74 15.63
CA LYS A 276 -10.67 22.18 15.48
C LYS A 276 -10.43 22.73 14.08
N PRO A 277 -9.74 23.89 13.93
CA PRO A 277 -9.53 24.51 12.62
C PRO A 277 -8.62 23.65 11.72
N VAL A 278 -8.96 23.57 10.43
CA VAL A 278 -8.06 23.10 9.37
C VAL A 278 -7.34 24.28 8.77
N GLN A 279 -6.03 24.16 8.61
CA GLN A 279 -5.20 25.19 7.98
C GLN A 279 -4.32 24.56 6.89
N THR A 280 -4.19 25.23 5.77
CA THR A 280 -3.34 24.81 4.64
C THR A 280 -2.00 25.54 4.65
N PHE A 281 -1.37 25.59 5.82
CA PHE A 281 -0.12 26.34 6.01
C PHE A 281 1.08 25.66 5.36
N ILE A 282 1.03 24.33 5.20
CA ILE A 282 2.13 23.60 4.59
C ILE A 282 2.01 23.69 3.06
N VAL A 283 3.07 24.19 2.44
CA VAL A 283 3.18 24.29 0.99
C VAL A 283 4.45 23.62 0.49
N LYS A 284 4.44 23.14 -0.75
CA LYS A 284 5.67 22.68 -1.40
C LYS A 284 6.46 23.88 -1.93
N SER A 285 7.71 24.00 -1.50
CA SER A 285 8.67 25.00 -1.97
C SER A 285 9.36 24.60 -3.29
N ARG A 286 9.37 23.32 -3.61
CA ARG A 286 9.87 22.77 -4.87
C ARG A 286 9.10 21.51 -5.28
N GLN A 287 9.22 21.14 -6.54
CA GLN A 287 8.68 19.86 -7.02
C GLN A 287 9.48 18.68 -6.44
N THR A 288 8.77 17.60 -6.16
CA THR A 288 9.31 16.32 -5.70
C THR A 288 8.84 15.21 -6.63
N GLN A 289 9.65 14.17 -6.80
CA GLN A 289 9.21 12.98 -7.51
C GLN A 289 8.15 12.24 -6.68
N PRO A 290 7.23 11.50 -7.32
CA PRO A 290 6.29 10.63 -6.60
C PRO A 290 7.05 9.61 -5.75
N GLN A 291 6.79 9.55 -4.45
CA GLN A 291 7.51 8.66 -3.50
C GLN A 291 7.43 7.18 -3.88
N LYS A 292 6.34 6.76 -4.54
CA LYS A 292 6.14 5.40 -5.03
C LYS A 292 7.12 4.97 -6.15
N GLU A 293 7.75 5.94 -6.82
CA GLU A 293 8.71 5.70 -7.90
C GLU A 293 10.16 5.61 -7.39
N ILE A 294 10.38 5.92 -6.11
CA ILE A 294 11.69 5.92 -5.47
C ILE A 294 11.83 4.63 -4.65
N LEU A 295 12.92 3.89 -4.89
CA LEU A 295 13.08 2.54 -4.36
C LEU A 295 13.65 2.51 -2.94
N THR A 296 14.61 3.38 -2.61
CA THR A 296 15.34 3.31 -1.34
C THR A 296 14.93 4.40 -0.36
N LEU A 297 14.97 4.09 0.93
CA LEU A 297 14.66 5.05 1.99
C LEU A 297 15.58 6.28 1.99
N PRO A 298 16.91 6.19 1.80
CA PRO A 298 17.76 7.38 1.64
C PRO A 298 17.30 8.29 0.50
N GLN A 299 17.07 7.74 -0.70
CA GLN A 299 16.57 8.51 -1.84
C GLN A 299 15.20 9.16 -1.58
N LYS A 300 14.29 8.46 -0.86
CA LYS A 300 13.00 9.01 -0.44
C LYS A 300 13.16 10.22 0.49
N ARG A 301 14.14 10.16 1.41
CA ARG A 301 14.46 11.27 2.31
C ARG A 301 15.07 12.45 1.54
N ASP A 302 16.03 12.20 0.66
CA ASP A 302 16.66 13.23 -0.17
C ASP A 302 15.63 13.93 -1.08
N ASN A 303 14.70 13.18 -1.62
CA ASN A 303 13.63 13.71 -2.46
C ASN A 303 12.74 14.72 -1.75
N VAL A 304 12.51 14.59 -0.45
CA VAL A 304 11.64 15.50 0.32
C VAL A 304 12.41 16.50 1.16
N ALA A 305 13.72 16.36 1.33
CA ALA A 305 14.54 17.26 2.14
C ALA A 305 14.42 18.72 1.65
N GLY A 306 14.00 19.63 2.55
CA GLY A 306 13.78 21.05 2.23
C GLY A 306 12.67 21.32 1.21
N ALA A 307 11.81 20.35 0.92
CA ALA A 307 10.76 20.51 -0.10
C ALA A 307 9.50 21.21 0.41
N PHE A 308 9.43 21.56 1.69
CA PHE A 308 8.25 22.15 2.31
C PHE A 308 8.56 23.49 2.97
N ALA A 309 7.55 24.37 2.98
CA ALA A 309 7.54 25.62 3.73
C ALA A 309 6.21 25.75 4.50
N VAL A 310 6.21 26.59 5.52
CA VAL A 310 5.01 26.85 6.34
C VAL A 310 4.65 28.33 6.23
N ASN A 311 3.46 28.64 5.75
CA ASN A 311 2.93 29.98 5.53
C ASN A 311 1.83 30.31 6.56
N GLY A 312 2.17 30.28 7.85
CA GLY A 312 1.22 30.59 8.93
C GLY A 312 1.86 30.51 10.31
N ASP A 313 1.16 31.04 11.31
CA ASP A 313 1.63 31.01 12.69
C ASP A 313 1.30 29.67 13.34
N ILE A 314 2.34 28.93 13.70
CA ILE A 314 2.27 27.64 14.39
C ILE A 314 3.03 27.66 15.72
N ASN A 315 3.54 28.84 16.14
CA ASN A 315 4.32 28.94 17.37
C ASN A 315 3.49 28.51 18.59
N GLY A 316 4.02 27.59 19.37
CA GLY A 316 3.36 27.04 20.55
C GLY A 316 2.11 26.18 20.28
N LYS A 317 1.76 25.92 19.00
CA LYS A 317 0.57 25.14 18.64
C LYS A 317 0.87 23.64 18.69
N LYS A 318 -0.14 22.89 19.13
CA LYS A 318 -0.20 21.44 19.03
C LYS A 318 -0.85 21.08 17.70
N ILE A 319 -0.19 20.27 16.88
CA ILE A 319 -0.59 20.04 15.48
C ILE A 319 -0.96 18.59 15.28
N LEU A 320 -2.09 18.34 14.60
CA LEU A 320 -2.40 17.06 13.98
C LEU A 320 -2.05 17.15 12.48
N LEU A 321 -0.99 16.47 12.07
CA LEU A 321 -0.56 16.36 10.68
C LEU A 321 -1.22 15.14 10.05
N VAL A 322 -1.95 15.33 8.95
CA VAL A 322 -2.77 14.28 8.30
C VAL A 322 -2.28 14.01 6.89
N ASP A 323 -2.15 12.72 6.54
CA ASP A 323 -1.77 12.25 5.19
C ASP A 323 -2.69 11.11 4.73
N ASP A 324 -2.65 10.71 3.46
CA ASP A 324 -3.42 9.57 2.94
C ASP A 324 -2.71 8.22 3.20
N LEU A 325 -1.39 8.19 3.07
CA LEU A 325 -0.61 6.95 3.13
C LEU A 325 0.75 7.15 3.80
N PHE A 326 1.01 6.37 4.83
CA PHE A 326 2.35 6.18 5.38
C PHE A 326 3.06 5.04 4.64
N ASP A 327 4.03 5.38 3.81
CA ASP A 327 4.91 4.41 3.16
C ASP A 327 6.24 4.31 3.95
N SER A 328 7.19 5.15 3.65
CA SER A 328 8.48 5.20 4.35
C SER A 328 8.53 6.16 5.54
N GLY A 329 7.53 7.03 5.67
CA GLY A 329 7.48 8.11 6.65
C GLY A 329 8.33 9.34 6.29
N ALA A 330 9.11 9.32 5.22
CA ALA A 330 10.04 10.40 4.87
C ALA A 330 9.35 11.78 4.78
N THR A 331 8.16 11.86 4.20
CA THR A 331 7.38 13.10 4.08
C THR A 331 6.95 13.62 5.46
N LEU A 332 6.36 12.76 6.28
CA LEU A 332 5.90 13.14 7.63
C LEU A 332 7.06 13.53 8.54
N GLU A 333 8.20 12.82 8.44
CA GLU A 333 9.43 13.15 9.15
C GLU A 333 9.96 14.54 8.78
N GLU A 334 10.04 14.86 7.50
CA GLU A 334 10.55 16.15 7.02
C GLU A 334 9.63 17.29 7.47
N ILE A 335 8.32 17.15 7.30
CA ILE A 335 7.36 18.16 7.73
C ILE A 335 7.36 18.30 9.25
N THR A 336 7.39 17.19 10.01
CA THR A 336 7.44 17.26 11.48
C THR A 336 8.67 18.01 11.96
N LYS A 337 9.86 17.72 11.42
CA LYS A 337 11.09 18.45 11.75
C LYS A 337 10.98 19.94 11.44
N LEU A 338 10.39 20.29 10.31
CA LEU A 338 10.14 21.70 9.94
C LEU A 338 9.21 22.39 10.95
N LEU A 339 8.07 21.76 11.31
CA LEU A 339 7.11 22.31 12.27
C LEU A 339 7.73 22.51 13.65
N LEU A 340 8.50 21.53 14.14
CA LEU A 340 9.21 21.63 15.42
C LEU A 340 10.30 22.71 15.38
N LYS A 341 11.05 22.84 14.27
CA LYS A 341 12.01 23.93 14.08
C LYS A 341 11.34 25.31 14.12
N LEU A 342 10.10 25.42 13.64
CA LEU A 342 9.27 26.62 13.68
C LEU A 342 8.50 26.76 15.01
N LYS A 343 8.93 26.03 16.06
CA LYS A 343 8.44 26.11 17.45
C LYS A 343 6.97 25.65 17.62
N ALA A 344 6.47 24.71 16.82
CA ALA A 344 5.28 23.96 17.23
C ALA A 344 5.52 23.30 18.59
N ALA A 345 4.51 23.29 19.46
CA ALA A 345 4.63 22.68 20.79
C ALA A 345 4.83 21.16 20.68
N HIS A 346 4.04 20.52 19.85
CA HIS A 346 4.25 19.13 19.41
C HIS A 346 3.47 18.84 18.12
N VAL A 347 3.81 17.73 17.50
CA VAL A 347 3.15 17.23 16.28
C VAL A 347 2.70 15.78 16.52
N ASN A 348 1.41 15.52 16.33
CA ASN A 348 0.86 14.18 16.18
C ASN A 348 0.65 13.89 14.69
N VAL A 349 0.81 12.66 14.26
CA VAL A 349 0.63 12.29 12.85
C VAL A 349 -0.47 11.24 12.66
N LEU A 350 -1.34 11.47 11.70
CA LEU A 350 -2.46 10.59 11.34
C LEU A 350 -2.50 10.40 9.82
N PRO A 351 -1.70 9.52 9.24
CA PRO A 351 -2.00 9.01 7.90
C PRO A 351 -3.20 8.07 7.98
N LEU A 352 -4.07 8.12 6.96
CA LEU A 352 -5.27 7.26 6.92
C LEU A 352 -4.90 5.79 6.84
N THR A 353 -3.89 5.47 6.04
CA THR A 353 -3.37 4.09 5.93
C THR A 353 -1.86 4.05 5.99
N ARG A 354 -1.31 2.84 6.22
CA ARG A 354 0.12 2.58 6.04
C ARG A 354 0.35 1.38 5.15
N THR A 355 1.47 1.35 4.44
CA THR A 355 1.94 0.15 3.79
C THR A 355 2.32 -0.91 4.84
N ILE A 356 2.14 -2.18 4.50
CA ILE A 356 2.70 -3.26 5.31
C ILE A 356 4.21 -3.08 5.27
N PRO A 357 4.90 -2.92 6.42
CA PRO A 357 6.34 -2.76 6.41
C PRO A 357 7.00 -3.95 5.72
N ALA A 358 7.94 -3.70 4.83
CA ALA A 358 8.96 -4.69 4.58
C ALA A 358 9.65 -4.94 5.93
N ALA A 359 9.84 -6.20 6.32
CA ALA A 359 10.55 -6.51 7.55
C ALA A 359 11.90 -5.80 7.55
N ALA A 360 12.18 -5.10 8.66
CA ALA A 360 13.49 -4.54 8.91
C ALA A 360 14.45 -5.66 9.30
#